data_2146c1ad32d95b0abdaf1505a418f5d5
#
_entry.id   2146c1ad32d95b0abdaf1505a418f5d5
#
_cell.length_a   1.000
_cell.length_b   1.000
_cell.length_c   1.000
_cell.angle_alpha   90.00
_cell.angle_beta   90.00
_cell.angle_gamma   90.00
#
_symmetry.space_group_name_H-M   'P 1'
#
loop_
_entity.id
_entity.type
_entity.pdbx_description
1 polymer ?
#
loop_
_entity_poly.entity_id
_entity_poly.type
_entity_poly.pdbx_seq_one_letter_code
_entity_poly.pdbx_strand_id
1 'polypeptide(L)'
;THRGSSAASDVYKRQEEEQSVKVSLEEKTPAQIIKNFETKQLKEDTPDFRPGDTVAVSVKVKEGDRVRLQVFEGVVMGIKNAGLNSSFIVRKISSGIGVERTFQLHSPMIESISVKRKGDVRQAKLFYLRERSGKSARIKERLD
;
A
#
# COMPACT_ATOMS: atom_id res chain seq x y z
N THR A 1 42.16 40.65 18.83
CA THR A 1 41.91 41.02 17.43
C THR A 1 41.61 39.81 16.52
N HIS A 2 41.89 38.58 16.95
CA HIS A 2 41.62 37.38 16.15
C HIS A 2 40.35 36.62 16.57
N ARG A 3 39.62 37.08 17.57
CA ARG A 3 38.39 36.42 18.06
C ARG A 3 37.23 36.48 17.07
N GLY A 4 37.20 37.43 16.16
CA GLY A 4 36.14 37.59 15.19
C GLY A 4 36.28 36.70 13.94
N SER A 5 37.49 36.22 13.61
CA SER A 5 37.72 35.45 12.39
C SER A 5 37.22 34.01 12.48
N SER A 6 37.30 33.35 13.63
CA SER A 6 36.79 31.97 13.80
C SER A 6 35.27 31.93 13.81
N ALA A 7 34.61 32.89 14.44
CA ALA A 7 33.15 33.00 14.41
C ALA A 7 32.62 33.32 13.01
N ALA A 8 33.32 34.16 12.24
CA ALA A 8 32.98 34.48 10.87
C ALA A 8 33.10 33.25 9.96
N SER A 9 34.11 32.41 10.10
CA SER A 9 34.28 31.21 9.30
C SER A 9 33.21 30.18 9.61
N ASP A 10 32.76 30.03 10.85
CA ASP A 10 31.68 29.12 11.23
C ASP A 10 30.33 29.59 10.64
N VAL A 11 30.07 30.89 10.63
CA VAL A 11 28.86 31.46 10.01
C VAL A 11 28.88 31.24 8.48
N TYR A 12 30.01 31.41 7.83
CA TYR A 12 30.16 31.14 6.39
C TYR A 12 29.89 29.67 6.07
N LYS A 13 30.45 28.77 6.85
CA LYS A 13 30.21 27.31 6.64
C LYS A 13 28.74 26.94 6.77
N ARG A 14 28.05 27.50 7.78
CA ARG A 14 26.60 27.28 7.93
C ARG A 14 25.80 27.83 6.76
N GLN A 15 26.16 29.01 6.26
CA GLN A 15 25.49 29.61 5.11
C GLN A 15 25.70 28.78 3.83
N GLU A 16 26.89 28.24 3.62
CA GLU A 16 27.18 27.35 2.51
C GLU A 16 26.38 26.06 2.58
N GLU A 17 26.27 25.45 3.77
CA GLU A 17 25.48 24.27 3.98
C GLU A 17 23.98 24.54 3.76
N GLU A 18 23.46 25.64 4.26
CA GLU A 18 22.07 26.04 4.04
C GLU A 18 21.78 26.31 2.56
N GLN A 19 22.70 26.96 1.86
CA GLN A 19 22.57 27.23 0.44
C GLN A 19 22.61 25.93 -0.38
N SER A 20 23.51 25.00 -0.05
CA SER A 20 23.59 23.72 -0.74
C SER A 20 22.30 22.90 -0.54
N VAL A 21 21.71 22.91 0.64
CA VAL A 21 20.43 22.26 0.92
C VAL A 21 19.31 22.93 0.13
N LYS A 22 19.25 24.25 0.09
CA LYS A 22 18.24 24.98 -0.70
C LYS A 22 18.37 24.70 -2.19
N VAL A 23 19.58 24.72 -2.74
CA VAL A 23 19.82 24.43 -4.15
C VAL A 23 19.37 23.01 -4.50
N SER A 24 19.65 22.04 -3.65
CA SER A 24 19.20 20.66 -3.87
C SER A 24 17.68 20.50 -3.83
N LEU A 25 16.99 21.31 -3.03
CA LEU A 25 15.54 21.33 -2.97
C LEU A 25 14.92 22.09 -4.15
N GLU A 26 15.54 23.17 -4.62
CA GLU A 26 15.08 23.96 -5.75
C GLU A 26 15.20 23.23 -7.09
N GLU A 27 16.17 22.33 -7.23
CA GLU A 27 16.34 21.52 -8.43
C GLU A 27 15.23 20.47 -8.64
N LYS A 28 14.47 20.14 -7.59
CA LYS A 28 13.39 19.16 -7.66
C LYS A 28 12.04 19.86 -7.74
N THR A 29 11.25 19.49 -8.73
CA THR A 29 9.86 19.95 -8.80
C THR A 29 9.04 19.36 -7.64
N PRO A 30 7.96 20.03 -7.18
CA PRO A 30 7.11 19.47 -6.13
C PRO A 30 6.60 18.06 -6.45
N ALA A 31 6.29 17.78 -7.71
CA ALA A 31 5.87 16.46 -8.16
C ALA A 31 6.97 15.41 -7.97
N GLN A 32 8.22 15.75 -8.22
CA GLN A 32 9.36 14.84 -8.03
C GLN A 32 9.64 14.57 -6.54
N ILE A 33 9.49 15.58 -5.69
CA ILE A 33 9.65 15.43 -4.24
C ILE A 33 8.61 14.48 -3.68
N ILE A 34 7.35 14.67 -4.07
CA ILE A 34 6.24 13.79 -3.67
C ILE A 34 6.48 12.37 -4.17
N LYS A 35 6.86 12.21 -5.44
CA LYS A 35 7.12 10.91 -6.03
C LYS A 35 8.27 10.16 -5.34
N ASN A 36 9.36 10.85 -5.00
CA ASN A 36 10.48 10.25 -4.28
C ASN A 36 10.07 9.84 -2.87
N PHE A 37 9.30 10.67 -2.19
CA PHE A 37 8.77 10.36 -0.85
C PHE A 37 7.86 9.13 -0.88
N GLU A 38 6.95 9.06 -1.82
CA GLU A 38 6.05 7.92 -2.00
C GLU A 38 6.82 6.64 -2.35
N THR A 39 7.82 6.73 -3.22
CA THR A 39 8.65 5.59 -3.61
C THR A 39 9.38 4.97 -2.41
N LYS A 40 9.85 5.79 -1.48
CA LYS A 40 10.50 5.30 -0.25
C LYS A 40 9.55 4.53 0.67
N GLN A 41 8.26 4.80 0.60
CA GLN A 41 7.25 4.15 1.44
C GLN A 41 6.63 2.90 0.79
N LEU A 42 6.97 2.61 -0.46
CA LEU A 42 6.48 1.42 -1.15
C LEU A 42 7.06 0.15 -0.50
N LYS A 43 6.21 -0.84 -0.32
CA LYS A 43 6.65 -2.16 0.11
C LYS A 43 7.26 -2.91 -1.07
N GLU A 44 8.42 -3.52 -0.84
CA GLU A 44 9.12 -4.30 -1.86
C GLU A 44 8.56 -5.72 -1.99
N ASP A 45 8.09 -6.29 -0.89
CA ASP A 45 7.64 -7.69 -0.81
C ASP A 45 6.12 -7.82 -0.93
N THR A 46 5.54 -7.22 -1.96
CA THR A 46 4.12 -7.41 -2.24
C THR A 46 3.92 -8.60 -3.19
N PRO A 47 3.02 -9.56 -2.87
CA PRO A 47 2.74 -10.65 -3.77
C PRO A 47 2.02 -10.14 -5.02
N ASP A 48 2.24 -10.80 -6.14
CA ASP A 48 1.54 -10.53 -7.38
C ASP A 48 0.23 -11.31 -7.40
N PHE A 49 -0.89 -10.60 -7.40
CA PHE A 49 -2.22 -11.20 -7.47
C PHE A 49 -3.12 -10.40 -8.42
N ARG A 50 -4.17 -11.04 -8.89
CA ARG A 50 -5.12 -10.48 -9.85
C ARG A 50 -6.54 -10.47 -9.27
N PRO A 51 -7.46 -9.67 -9.82
CA PRO A 51 -8.88 -9.82 -9.48
C PRO A 51 -9.37 -11.23 -9.73
N GLY A 52 -10.14 -11.75 -8.81
CA GLY A 52 -10.61 -13.14 -8.82
C GLY A 52 -9.78 -14.10 -7.97
N ASP A 53 -8.59 -13.72 -7.56
CA ASP A 53 -7.76 -14.52 -6.68
C ASP A 53 -8.30 -14.49 -5.24
N THR A 54 -8.23 -15.64 -4.57
CA THR A 54 -8.54 -15.71 -3.13
C THR A 54 -7.28 -15.42 -2.34
N VAL A 55 -7.33 -14.37 -1.52
CA VAL A 55 -6.19 -13.93 -0.72
C VAL A 55 -6.55 -13.90 0.76
N ALA A 56 -5.56 -14.15 1.60
CA ALA A 56 -5.66 -13.95 3.05
C ALA A 56 -4.78 -12.77 3.44
N VAL A 57 -5.38 -11.73 3.97
CA VAL A 57 -4.70 -10.51 4.38
C VAL A 57 -4.59 -10.50 5.89
N SER A 58 -3.37 -10.48 6.42
CA SER A 58 -3.11 -10.37 7.86
C SER A 58 -2.97 -8.90 8.22
N VAL A 59 -3.91 -8.40 9.01
CA VAL A 59 -4.00 -7.00 9.42
C VAL A 59 -3.67 -6.89 10.90
N LYS A 60 -2.85 -5.90 11.25
CA LYS A 60 -2.58 -5.56 12.64
C LYS A 60 -3.74 -4.75 13.21
N VAL A 61 -4.35 -5.27 14.26
CA VAL A 61 -5.41 -4.58 14.97
C VAL A 61 -4.89 -4.19 16.34
N LYS A 62 -4.94 -2.90 16.65
CA LYS A 62 -4.53 -2.37 17.95
C LYS A 62 -5.77 -2.20 18.82
N GLU A 63 -5.84 -2.98 19.91
CA GLU A 63 -6.89 -2.89 20.92
C GLU A 63 -6.25 -2.49 22.25
N GLY A 64 -6.35 -1.22 22.64
CA GLY A 64 -5.69 -0.72 23.84
C GLY A 64 -4.16 -0.87 23.75
N ASP A 65 -3.57 -1.61 24.68
CA ASP A 65 -2.13 -1.87 24.71
C ASP A 65 -1.73 -3.16 23.95
N ARG A 66 -2.70 -3.89 23.40
CA ARG A 66 -2.46 -5.14 22.70
C ARG A 66 -2.54 -4.93 21.20
N VAL A 67 -1.59 -5.54 20.50
CA VAL A 67 -1.61 -5.64 19.03
C VAL A 67 -1.83 -7.10 18.68
N ARG A 68 -2.89 -7.37 17.92
CA ARG A 68 -3.19 -8.71 17.42
C ARG A 68 -3.27 -8.72 15.91
N LEU A 69 -3.08 -9.88 15.32
CA LEU A 69 -3.26 -10.09 13.90
C LEU A 69 -4.68 -10.60 13.63
N GLN A 70 -5.36 -9.97 12.69
CA GLN A 70 -6.64 -10.43 12.20
C GLN A 70 -6.49 -10.82 10.74
N VAL A 71 -6.90 -12.02 10.38
CA VAL A 71 -6.84 -12.50 9.00
C VAL A 71 -8.19 -12.27 8.33
N PHE A 72 -8.15 -11.58 7.19
CA PHE A 72 -9.31 -11.38 6.34
C PHE A 72 -9.08 -12.17 5.05
N GLU A 73 -9.82 -13.24 4.85
CA GLU A 73 -9.70 -14.11 3.68
C GLU A 73 -10.91 -13.94 2.77
N GLY A 74 -10.68 -13.71 1.50
CA GLY A 74 -11.76 -13.53 0.53
C GLY A 74 -11.24 -13.39 -0.88
N VAL A 75 -12.16 -13.08 -1.79
CA VAL A 75 -11.88 -12.90 -3.22
C VAL A 75 -11.60 -11.45 -3.54
N VAL A 76 -10.53 -11.20 -4.28
CA VAL A 76 -10.19 -9.86 -4.76
C VAL A 76 -11.18 -9.45 -5.84
N MET A 77 -11.93 -8.38 -5.60
CA MET A 77 -12.92 -7.84 -6.55
C MET A 77 -12.32 -6.86 -7.54
N GLY A 78 -11.30 -6.13 -7.15
CA GLY A 78 -10.67 -5.14 -7.99
C GLY A 78 -9.39 -4.63 -7.38
N ILE A 79 -8.51 -4.14 -8.25
CA ILE A 79 -7.21 -3.59 -7.86
C ILE A 79 -7.06 -2.22 -8.51
N LYS A 80 -6.65 -1.23 -7.73
CA LYS A 80 -6.31 0.10 -8.21
C LYS A 80 -4.81 0.31 -8.07
N ASN A 81 -4.13 0.49 -9.20
CA ASN A 81 -2.70 0.77 -9.22
C ASN A 81 -2.47 2.28 -9.24
N ALA A 82 -1.97 2.82 -8.16
CA ALA A 82 -1.73 4.26 -7.99
C ALA A 82 -0.49 4.53 -7.13
N GLY A 83 0.62 3.80 -7.37
CA GLY A 83 1.84 3.95 -6.58
C GLY A 83 1.61 3.64 -5.10
N LEU A 84 1.94 4.58 -4.23
CA LEU A 84 1.72 4.43 -2.77
C LEU A 84 0.23 4.31 -2.43
N ASN A 85 -0.65 4.88 -3.24
CA ASN A 85 -2.09 4.86 -3.04
C ASN A 85 -2.76 3.63 -3.66
N SER A 86 -1.98 2.64 -4.09
CA SER A 86 -2.50 1.38 -4.61
C SER A 86 -3.38 0.69 -3.59
N SER A 87 -4.53 0.23 -4.02
CA SER A 87 -5.51 -0.39 -3.15
C SER A 87 -6.18 -1.57 -3.84
N PHE A 88 -6.77 -2.44 -3.06
CA PHE A 88 -7.55 -3.57 -3.56
C PHE A 88 -8.75 -3.82 -2.66
N ILE A 89 -9.80 -4.37 -3.24
CA ILE A 89 -11.04 -4.68 -2.55
C ILE A 89 -11.16 -6.19 -2.42
N VAL A 90 -11.37 -6.68 -1.20
CA VAL A 90 -11.57 -8.09 -0.91
C VAL A 90 -13.00 -8.29 -0.40
N ARG A 91 -13.70 -9.25 -1.01
CA ARG A 91 -15.05 -9.62 -0.60
C ARG A 91 -15.05 -11.02 0.02
N LYS A 92 -15.65 -11.14 1.17
CA LYS A 92 -15.92 -12.44 1.79
C LYS A 92 -17.39 -12.56 2.18
N ILE A 93 -17.86 -13.77 2.31
CA ILE A 93 -19.17 -14.04 2.87
C ILE A 93 -19.00 -14.55 4.30
N SER A 94 -19.54 -13.80 5.25
CA SER A 94 -19.48 -14.13 6.67
C SER A 94 -20.90 -14.27 7.18
N SER A 95 -21.25 -15.45 7.69
CA SER A 95 -22.60 -15.76 8.21
C SER A 95 -23.74 -15.45 7.21
N GLY A 96 -23.53 -15.73 5.93
CA GLY A 96 -24.49 -15.45 4.86
C GLY A 96 -24.53 -14.01 4.39
N ILE A 97 -23.75 -13.11 4.99
CA ILE A 97 -23.68 -11.70 4.63
C ILE A 97 -22.37 -11.41 3.90
N GLY A 98 -22.46 -10.74 2.76
CA GLY A 98 -21.28 -10.29 2.01
C GLY A 98 -20.62 -9.10 2.68
N VAL A 99 -19.34 -9.21 2.97
CA VAL A 99 -18.54 -8.14 3.57
C VAL A 99 -17.40 -7.79 2.61
N GLU A 100 -17.30 -6.51 2.28
CA GLU A 100 -16.24 -5.98 1.43
C GLU A 100 -15.36 -5.04 2.22
N ARG A 101 -14.06 -5.16 2.01
CA ARG A 101 -13.10 -4.25 2.65
C ARG A 101 -12.05 -3.82 1.63
N THR A 102 -11.75 -2.52 1.62
CA THR A 102 -10.69 -1.95 0.82
C THR A 102 -9.41 -1.89 1.65
N PHE A 103 -8.34 -2.48 1.12
CA PHE A 103 -7.02 -2.46 1.75
C PHE A 103 -6.08 -1.60 0.93
N GLN A 104 -5.28 -0.79 1.61
CA GLN A 104 -4.17 -0.08 1.00
C GLN A 104 -2.97 -1.02 0.91
N LEU A 105 -2.50 -1.29 -0.30
CA LEU A 105 -1.46 -2.30 -0.56
C LEU A 105 -0.17 -2.04 0.23
N HIS A 106 0.22 -0.78 0.37
CA HIS A 106 1.46 -0.38 1.05
C HIS A 106 1.23 0.10 2.49
N SER A 107 0.07 -0.20 3.08
CA SER A 107 -0.23 0.21 4.45
C SER A 107 0.64 -0.54 5.46
N PRO A 108 1.20 0.16 6.47
CA PRO A 108 1.95 -0.50 7.54
C PRO A 108 1.06 -1.38 8.44
N MET A 109 -0.26 -1.21 8.39
CA MET A 109 -1.21 -2.04 9.13
C MET A 109 -1.36 -3.45 8.54
N ILE A 110 -1.03 -3.63 7.26
CA ILE A 110 -1.02 -4.94 6.62
C ILE A 110 0.33 -5.60 6.89
N GLU A 111 0.33 -6.73 7.59
CA GLU A 111 1.56 -7.47 7.85
C GLU A 111 1.94 -8.36 6.67
N SER A 112 0.99 -9.12 6.14
CA SER A 112 1.25 -10.00 5.02
C SER A 112 0.00 -10.24 4.19
N ILE A 113 0.22 -10.57 2.92
CA ILE A 113 -0.82 -10.97 1.98
C ILE A 113 -0.41 -12.33 1.43
N SER A 114 -1.26 -13.33 1.58
CA SER A 114 -1.01 -14.68 1.09
C SER A 114 -2.05 -15.04 0.03
N VAL A 115 -1.61 -15.42 -1.16
CA VAL A 115 -2.51 -15.88 -2.22
C VAL A 115 -2.82 -17.35 -1.97
N LYS A 116 -4.06 -17.65 -1.64
CA LYS A 116 -4.51 -19.02 -1.35
C LYS A 116 -4.92 -19.77 -2.60
N ARG A 117 -5.56 -19.08 -3.53
CA ARG A 117 -6.10 -19.69 -4.73
C ARG A 117 -6.10 -18.66 -5.86
N LYS A 118 -5.71 -19.08 -7.05
CA LYS A 118 -5.76 -18.21 -8.24
C LYS A 118 -7.08 -18.42 -8.96
N GLY A 119 -7.75 -17.33 -9.31
CA GLY A 119 -9.02 -17.35 -10.01
C GLY A 119 -8.89 -17.02 -11.49
N ASP A 120 -9.71 -17.67 -12.32
CA ASP A 120 -9.83 -17.38 -13.74
C ASP A 120 -11.05 -16.49 -13.99
N VAL A 121 -10.81 -15.22 -14.29
CA VAL A 121 -11.84 -14.23 -14.57
C VAL A 121 -11.47 -13.40 -15.78
N ARG A 122 -12.49 -12.94 -16.50
CA ARG A 122 -12.32 -12.14 -17.72
C ARG A 122 -12.37 -10.64 -17.46
N GLN A 123 -12.87 -10.21 -16.29
CA GLN A 123 -13.08 -8.81 -15.97
C GLN A 123 -12.05 -8.32 -14.95
N ALA A 124 -11.68 -7.05 -15.05
CA ALA A 124 -10.77 -6.43 -14.10
C ALA A 124 -11.46 -6.03 -12.79
N LYS A 125 -12.78 -5.84 -12.82
CA LYS A 125 -13.59 -5.50 -11.65
C LYS A 125 -14.77 -6.46 -11.56
N LEU A 126 -14.90 -7.13 -10.42
CA LEU A 126 -15.86 -8.20 -10.22
C LEU A 126 -17.07 -7.75 -9.39
N PHE A 127 -17.61 -6.59 -9.69
CA PHE A 127 -18.76 -6.03 -8.96
C PHE A 127 -20.03 -6.87 -9.11
N TYR A 128 -20.11 -7.72 -10.13
CA TYR A 128 -21.22 -8.64 -10.30
C TYR A 128 -21.36 -9.67 -9.14
N LEU A 129 -20.30 -9.90 -8.38
CA LEU A 129 -20.34 -10.80 -7.23
C LEU A 129 -21.28 -10.30 -6.12
N ARG A 130 -21.53 -9.01 -6.09
CA ARG A 130 -22.46 -8.40 -5.11
C ARG A 130 -23.89 -8.88 -5.29
N GLU A 131 -24.28 -9.19 -6.53
CA GLU A 131 -25.61 -9.61 -6.91
C GLU A 131 -25.75 -11.14 -6.96
N ARG A 132 -24.65 -11.88 -6.82
CA ARG A 132 -24.61 -13.32 -6.95
C ARG A 132 -24.26 -13.99 -5.63
N SER A 133 -24.85 -15.16 -5.41
CA SER A 133 -24.58 -15.99 -4.25
C SER A 133 -24.51 -17.47 -4.62
N GLY A 134 -23.88 -18.27 -3.77
CA GLY A 134 -23.75 -19.71 -3.98
C GLY A 134 -22.97 -20.07 -5.26
N LYS A 135 -23.53 -20.94 -6.07
CA LYS A 135 -22.87 -21.44 -7.29
C LYS A 135 -22.60 -20.34 -8.34
N SER A 136 -23.47 -19.33 -8.45
CA SER A 136 -23.31 -18.25 -9.42
C SER A 136 -22.18 -17.27 -9.07
N ALA A 137 -21.74 -17.24 -7.82
CA ALA A 137 -20.58 -16.46 -7.36
C ALA A 137 -19.27 -17.25 -7.44
N ARG A 138 -19.30 -18.48 -7.90
CA ARG A 138 -18.12 -19.34 -7.94
C ARG A 138 -17.17 -18.94 -9.07
N ILE A 139 -15.90 -18.86 -8.75
CA ILE A 139 -14.82 -18.54 -9.69
C ILE A 139 -14.00 -19.80 -9.95
N LYS A 140 -13.72 -20.09 -11.22
CA LYS A 140 -12.87 -21.21 -11.59
C LYS A 140 -11.42 -20.94 -11.14
N GLU A 141 -10.76 -22.00 -10.72
CA GLU A 141 -9.34 -21.94 -10.39
C GLU A 141 -8.49 -21.88 -11.66
N ARG A 142 -7.51 -20.98 -11.67
CA ARG A 142 -6.53 -20.89 -12.75
C ARG A 142 -5.38 -21.86 -12.45
N LEU A 143 -5.03 -22.69 -13.42
CA LEU A 143 -4.03 -23.73 -13.26
C LEU A 143 -2.59 -23.30 -13.58
N ASP A 144 -2.36 -22.03 -13.82
CA ASP A 144 -1.03 -21.48 -14.14
C ASP A 144 -0.07 -21.42 -12.94
#